data_e9470dd196c908bc20882c733e0dddb3
#
_entry.id   e9470dd196c908bc20882c733e0dddb3
#
_cell.length_a   1.000
_cell.length_b   1.000
_cell.length_c   1.000
_cell.angle_alpha   90.00
_cell.angle_beta   90.00
_cell.angle_gamma   90.00
#
_symmetry.space_group_name_H-M   'P 1'
#
loop_
_entity.id
_entity.type
_entity.pdbx_description
1 polymer ?
#
loop_
_entity_poly.entity_id
_entity_poly.type
_entity_poly.pdbx_seq_one_letter_code
_entity_poly.pdbx_strand_id
1 'polypeptide(L)'
;MKRDDASHALLTEAQELGHENRAGSADHATLKLWLRMLASTTQIEAQIRKRLRERFGISLARFDYMAQLFRYKDGLKMRVLSRYLMVTGGNVTGLTDELEREGVVVREGS
;
A
#
# COMPACT_ATOMS: atom_id res chain seq x y z
N MET A 1 -12.21 -11.49 -22.20
CA MET A 1 -11.81 -10.50 -21.19
C MET A 1 -10.66 -9.67 -21.73
N LYS A 2 -10.86 -8.38 -21.84
CA LYS A 2 -9.79 -7.50 -22.32
C LYS A 2 -8.81 -7.21 -21.17
N ARG A 3 -7.51 -7.29 -21.47
CA ARG A 3 -6.49 -6.90 -20.52
C ARG A 3 -6.47 -5.38 -20.41
N ASP A 4 -6.13 -4.90 -19.23
CA ASP A 4 -5.83 -3.50 -19.03
C ASP A 4 -4.64 -3.12 -19.93
N ASP A 5 -4.79 -2.07 -20.74
CA ASP A 5 -3.76 -1.64 -21.68
C ASP A 5 -2.45 -1.29 -20.97
N ALA A 6 -2.53 -0.70 -19.77
CA ALA A 6 -1.33 -0.36 -18.98
C ALA A 6 -0.57 -1.62 -18.54
N SER A 7 -1.29 -2.64 -18.06
CA SER A 7 -0.67 -3.90 -17.65
C SER A 7 -0.04 -4.62 -18.84
N HIS A 8 -0.72 -4.60 -19.99
CA HIS A 8 -0.20 -5.23 -21.21
C HIS A 8 1.06 -4.51 -21.69
N ALA A 9 1.06 -3.19 -21.69
CA ALA A 9 2.22 -2.39 -22.10
C ALA A 9 3.43 -2.65 -21.20
N LEU A 10 3.22 -2.74 -19.88
CA LEU A 10 4.29 -3.03 -18.93
C LEU A 10 4.89 -4.42 -19.14
N LEU A 11 4.05 -5.42 -19.39
CA LEU A 11 4.52 -6.78 -19.64
C LEU A 11 5.30 -6.86 -20.95
N THR A 12 4.84 -6.19 -22.00
CA THR A 12 5.51 -6.14 -23.29
C THR A 12 6.86 -5.45 -23.18
N GLU A 13 6.92 -4.31 -22.49
CA GLU A 13 8.15 -3.58 -22.26
C GLU A 13 9.16 -4.41 -21.47
N ALA A 14 8.71 -5.08 -20.42
CA ALA A 14 9.57 -5.96 -19.63
C ALA A 14 10.14 -7.10 -20.47
N GLN A 15 9.33 -7.68 -21.36
CA GLN A 15 9.78 -8.72 -22.27
C GLN A 15 10.82 -8.22 -23.27
N GLU A 16 10.60 -7.03 -23.83
CA GLU A 16 11.53 -6.42 -24.78
C GLU A 16 12.87 -6.11 -24.12
N LEU A 17 12.86 -5.55 -22.94
CA LEU A 17 14.08 -5.26 -22.17
C LEU A 17 14.87 -6.53 -21.86
N GLY A 18 14.21 -7.57 -21.40
CA GLY A 18 14.84 -8.86 -21.14
C GLY A 18 15.42 -9.48 -22.40
N HIS A 19 14.73 -9.33 -23.52
CA HIS A 19 15.17 -9.85 -24.80
C HIS A 19 16.40 -9.10 -25.34
N GLU A 20 16.39 -7.79 -25.26
CA GLU A 20 17.50 -6.95 -25.71
C GLU A 20 18.77 -7.16 -24.90
N ASN A 21 18.66 -7.35 -23.60
CA ASN A 21 19.81 -7.48 -22.71
C ASN A 21 20.35 -8.90 -22.58
N ARG A 22 19.75 -9.87 -23.25
CA ARG A 22 20.11 -11.31 -23.20
C ARG A 22 20.14 -11.89 -21.77
N ALA A 23 19.61 -11.17 -20.80
CA ALA A 23 19.44 -11.66 -19.42
C ALA A 23 18.05 -12.27 -19.25
N GLY A 24 17.42 -12.68 -20.36
CA GLY A 24 16.02 -12.96 -20.45
C GLY A 24 15.47 -13.95 -19.42
N SER A 25 16.18 -15.04 -19.14
CA SER A 25 15.67 -16.04 -18.20
C SER A 25 15.67 -15.54 -16.75
N ALA A 26 16.71 -14.81 -16.32
CA ALA A 26 16.78 -14.26 -14.98
C ALA A 26 15.75 -13.13 -14.80
N ASP A 27 15.63 -12.24 -15.79
CA ASP A 27 14.67 -11.15 -15.74
C ASP A 27 13.22 -11.65 -15.80
N HIS A 28 12.96 -12.66 -16.62
CA HIS A 28 11.65 -13.31 -16.70
C HIS A 28 11.29 -13.99 -15.37
N ALA A 29 12.25 -14.68 -14.75
CA ALA A 29 12.04 -15.33 -13.47
C ALA A 29 11.75 -14.30 -12.36
N THR A 30 12.49 -13.19 -12.35
CA THR A 30 12.30 -12.11 -11.39
C THR A 30 10.92 -11.46 -11.58
N LEU A 31 10.53 -11.16 -12.80
CA LEU A 31 9.22 -10.59 -13.11
C LEU A 31 8.10 -11.54 -12.69
N LYS A 32 8.25 -12.82 -12.99
CA LYS A 32 7.28 -13.84 -12.62
C LYS A 32 7.10 -13.94 -11.11
N LEU A 33 8.22 -13.94 -10.39
CA LEU A 33 8.21 -13.96 -8.92
C LEU A 33 7.50 -12.72 -8.37
N TRP A 34 7.84 -11.55 -8.89
CA TRP A 34 7.22 -10.30 -8.46
C TRP A 34 5.70 -10.32 -8.68
N LEU A 35 5.24 -10.77 -9.84
CA LEU A 35 3.81 -10.85 -10.13
C LEU A 35 3.09 -11.82 -9.18
N ARG A 36 3.71 -12.95 -8.86
CA ARG A 36 3.15 -13.90 -7.90
C ARG A 36 3.08 -13.32 -6.49
N MET A 37 4.14 -12.62 -6.07
CA MET A 37 4.16 -11.95 -4.78
C MET A 37 3.08 -10.87 -4.71
N LEU A 38 2.92 -10.08 -5.76
CA LEU A 38 1.90 -9.05 -5.84
C LEU A 38 0.50 -9.65 -5.76
N ALA A 39 0.23 -10.74 -6.49
CA ALA A 39 -1.05 -11.42 -6.45
C ALA A 39 -1.34 -11.96 -5.04
N SER A 40 -0.35 -12.58 -4.40
CA SER A 40 -0.50 -13.13 -3.05
C SER A 40 -0.74 -12.03 -2.02
N THR A 41 0.03 -10.95 -2.08
CA THR A 41 -0.14 -9.81 -1.15
C THR A 41 -1.49 -9.14 -1.34
N THR A 42 -1.97 -9.02 -2.57
CA THR A 42 -3.29 -8.44 -2.85
C THR A 42 -4.40 -9.28 -2.23
N GLN A 43 -4.30 -10.61 -2.32
CA GLN A 43 -5.27 -11.51 -1.70
C GLN A 43 -5.26 -11.40 -0.17
N ILE A 44 -4.07 -11.37 0.42
CA ILE A 44 -3.92 -11.22 1.88
C ILE A 44 -4.49 -9.87 2.32
N GLU A 45 -4.17 -8.81 1.60
CA GLU A 45 -4.68 -7.48 1.89
C GLU A 45 -6.20 -7.43 1.88
N ALA A 46 -6.83 -8.05 0.88
CA ALA A 46 -8.28 -8.12 0.78
C ALA A 46 -8.91 -8.80 2.00
N GLN A 47 -8.29 -9.89 2.47
CA GLN A 47 -8.74 -10.59 3.67
C GLN A 47 -8.58 -9.74 4.92
N ILE A 48 -7.46 -9.04 5.06
CA ILE A 48 -7.21 -8.15 6.19
C ILE A 48 -8.25 -7.02 6.22
N ARG A 49 -8.50 -6.39 5.08
CA ARG A 49 -9.51 -5.32 4.96
C ARG A 49 -10.89 -5.82 5.37
N LYS A 50 -11.26 -6.99 4.92
CA LYS A 50 -12.54 -7.61 5.27
C LYS A 50 -12.67 -7.86 6.76
N ARG A 51 -11.66 -8.45 7.38
CA ARG A 51 -11.67 -8.75 8.81
C ARG A 51 -11.69 -7.49 9.67
N LEU A 52 -10.93 -6.47 9.29
CA LEU A 52 -10.94 -5.20 10.02
C LEU A 52 -12.33 -4.57 9.98
N ARG A 53 -12.97 -4.59 8.81
CA ARG A 53 -14.31 -4.04 8.65
C ARG A 53 -15.34 -4.82 9.46
N GLU A 54 -15.31 -6.14 9.37
CA GLU A 54 -16.29 -7.01 10.05
C GLU A 54 -16.15 -7.00 11.57
N ARG A 55 -14.91 -6.99 12.07
CA ARG A 55 -14.67 -7.09 13.52
C ARG A 55 -14.61 -5.74 14.21
N PHE A 56 -14.10 -4.73 13.55
CA PHE A 56 -13.83 -3.44 14.20
C PHE A 56 -14.50 -2.25 13.48
N GLY A 57 -15.04 -2.46 12.29
CA GLY A 57 -15.68 -1.40 11.54
C GLY A 57 -14.72 -0.32 11.04
N ILE A 58 -13.45 -0.65 10.87
CA ILE A 58 -12.43 0.31 10.44
C ILE A 58 -11.77 -0.10 9.13
N SER A 59 -11.23 0.87 8.41
CA SER A 59 -10.45 0.64 7.21
C SER A 59 -9.03 0.21 7.54
N LEU A 60 -8.35 -0.42 6.58
CA LEU A 60 -6.94 -0.75 6.74
C LEU A 60 -6.08 0.51 6.90
N ALA A 61 -6.40 1.57 6.17
CA ALA A 61 -5.66 2.83 6.26
C ALA A 61 -5.78 3.44 7.66
N ARG A 62 -6.97 3.41 8.25
CA ARG A 62 -7.17 3.91 9.62
C ARG A 62 -6.39 3.06 10.62
N PHE A 63 -6.43 1.75 10.48
CA PHE A 63 -5.67 0.83 11.33
C PHE A 63 -4.16 1.11 11.21
N ASP A 64 -3.66 1.24 10.00
CA ASP A 64 -2.24 1.52 9.75
C ASP A 64 -1.83 2.86 10.36
N TYR A 65 -2.64 3.88 10.19
CA TYR A 65 -2.42 5.20 10.80
C TYR A 65 -2.23 5.09 12.31
N MET A 66 -3.17 4.43 12.98
CA MET A 66 -3.11 4.28 14.42
C MET A 66 -1.92 3.41 14.86
N ALA A 67 -1.63 2.35 14.11
CA ALA A 67 -0.50 1.47 14.41
C ALA A 67 0.84 2.20 14.30
N GLN A 68 0.99 3.08 13.32
CA GLN A 68 2.21 3.88 13.17
C GLN A 68 2.37 4.85 14.33
N LEU A 69 1.31 5.55 14.72
CA LEU A 69 1.37 6.47 15.87
C LEU A 69 1.65 5.74 17.18
N PHE A 70 1.08 4.57 17.35
CA PHE A 70 1.29 3.76 18.55
C PHE A 70 2.77 3.40 18.74
N ARG A 71 3.49 3.20 17.63
CA ARG A 71 4.92 2.87 17.67
C ARG A 71 5.81 4.06 18.05
N TYR A 72 5.35 5.28 17.81
CA TYR A 72 6.14 6.49 18.02
C TYR A 72 5.48 7.37 19.08
N LYS A 73 5.88 7.18 20.33
CA LYS A 73 5.29 7.83 21.49
C LYS A 73 5.35 9.35 21.45
N ASP A 74 6.37 9.90 20.80
CA ASP A 74 6.55 11.35 20.69
C ASP A 74 5.78 11.94 19.51
N GLY A 75 5.05 11.11 18.78
CA GLY A 75 4.29 11.52 17.62
C GLY A 75 5.08 11.44 16.32
N LEU A 76 4.39 11.74 15.23
CA LEU A 76 4.97 11.74 13.89
C LEU A 76 4.61 13.00 13.15
N LYS A 77 5.52 13.48 12.31
CA LYS A 77 5.21 14.55 11.38
C LYS A 77 4.25 14.03 10.31
N MET A 78 3.34 14.89 9.88
CA MET A 78 2.33 14.54 8.88
C MET A 78 2.93 13.96 7.60
N ARG A 79 4.04 14.55 7.12
CA ARG A 79 4.69 14.06 5.90
C ARG A 79 5.30 12.67 6.07
N VAL A 80 5.81 12.36 7.27
CA VAL A 80 6.37 11.03 7.56
C VAL A 80 5.26 10.01 7.62
N LEU A 81 4.18 10.34 8.29
CA LEU A 81 3.01 9.49 8.39
C LEU A 81 2.42 9.23 6.99
N SER A 82 2.40 10.24 6.13
CA SER A 82 1.94 10.11 4.75
C SER A 82 2.74 9.07 3.97
N ARG A 83 4.06 9.03 4.18
CA ARG A 83 4.90 8.02 3.52
C ARG A 83 4.56 6.62 3.98
N TYR A 84 4.35 6.41 5.28
CA TYR A 84 3.98 5.10 5.80
C TYR A 84 2.62 4.63 5.27
N LEU A 85 1.68 5.56 5.12
CA LEU A 85 0.33 5.23 4.66
C LEU A 85 0.20 5.07 3.15
N MET A 86 1.26 5.37 2.39
CA MET A 86 1.24 5.25 0.94
C MET A 86 0.91 3.82 0.50
N VAL A 87 1.39 2.82 1.22
CA VAL A 87 1.18 1.40 0.90
C VAL A 87 -0.29 1.00 1.04
N THR A 88 -0.98 1.54 2.03
CA THR A 88 -2.39 1.23 2.30
C THR A 88 -3.36 2.20 1.61
N GLY A 89 -2.83 3.17 0.86
CA GLY A 89 -3.65 4.14 0.14
C GLY A 89 -4.33 5.16 1.03
N GLY A 90 -3.83 5.36 2.25
CA GLY A 90 -4.46 6.27 3.20
C GLY A 90 -4.26 7.73 2.83
N ASN A 91 -5.32 8.52 2.98
CA ASN A 91 -5.27 9.96 2.89
C ASN A 91 -4.98 10.52 4.29
N VAL A 92 -3.73 10.91 4.54
CA VAL A 92 -3.30 11.31 5.87
C VAL A 92 -4.05 12.54 6.38
N THR A 93 -4.32 13.52 5.52
CA THR A 93 -5.03 14.73 5.92
C THR A 93 -6.48 14.42 6.34
N GLY A 94 -7.19 13.68 5.51
CA GLY A 94 -8.56 13.29 5.80
C GLY A 94 -8.68 12.41 7.04
N LEU A 95 -7.78 11.44 7.18
CA LEU A 95 -7.75 10.57 8.36
C LEU A 95 -7.43 11.35 9.63
N THR A 96 -6.49 12.27 9.57
CA THR A 96 -6.14 13.10 10.73
C THR A 96 -7.32 13.98 11.15
N ASP A 97 -8.01 14.61 10.19
CA ASP A 97 -9.20 15.41 10.48
C ASP A 97 -10.29 14.58 11.16
N GLU A 98 -10.54 13.39 10.64
CA GLU A 98 -11.54 12.47 11.18
C GLU A 98 -11.19 12.02 12.59
N LEU A 99 -9.96 11.56 12.79
CA LEU A 99 -9.51 11.06 14.09
C LEU A 99 -9.39 12.16 15.15
N GLU A 100 -9.03 13.35 14.72
CA GLU A 100 -8.99 14.51 15.62
C GLU A 100 -10.40 14.89 16.11
N ARG A 101 -11.38 14.87 15.20
CA ARG A 101 -12.78 15.11 15.58
C ARG A 101 -13.30 14.08 16.56
N GLU A 102 -12.86 12.83 16.43
CA GLU A 102 -13.22 11.76 17.35
C GLU A 102 -12.45 11.79 18.64
N GLY A 103 -11.50 12.70 18.80
CA GLY A 103 -10.68 12.82 20.00
C GLY A 103 -9.61 11.74 20.14
N VAL A 104 -9.30 11.02 19.07
CA VAL A 104 -8.33 9.92 19.09
C VAL A 104 -6.89 10.42 18.91
N VAL A 105 -6.72 11.48 18.14
CA VAL A 105 -5.40 12.08 17.87
C VAL A 105 -5.45 13.59 18.09
N VAL A 106 -4.27 14.17 18.29
CA VAL A 106 -4.11 15.61 18.48
C VAL A 106 -3.02 16.10 17.54
N ARG A 107 -3.28 17.24 16.87
CA ARG A 107 -2.24 17.92 16.10
C ARG A 107 -1.50 18.87 17.04
N GLU A 108 -0.18 18.78 17.03
CA GLU A 108 0.65 19.70 17.77
C GLU A 108 1.38 20.61 16.79
N GLY A 109 1.47 21.89 17.11
CA GLY A 109 2.23 22.82 16.32
C GLY A 109 3.73 22.54 16.44
N SER A 110 4.45 22.68 15.34
CA SER A 110 5.90 22.52 15.31
C SER A 110 6.60 23.82 15.68
#